data_e8710cbb0c69e4bf0b75d37ed9fb3ed4
#
_entry.id   e8710cbb0c69e4bf0b75d37ed9fb3ed4
#
_cell.length_a   1.000
_cell.length_b   1.000
_cell.length_c   1.000
_cell.angle_alpha   90.00
_cell.angle_beta   90.00
_cell.angle_gamma   90.00
#
_symmetry.space_group_name_H-M   'P 1'
#
loop_
_entity.id
_entity.type
_entity.pdbx_description
1 polymer ?
#
loop_
_entity_poly.entity_id
_entity_poly.type
_entity_poly.pdbx_seq_one_letter_code
_entity_poly.pdbx_strand_id
1 'polypeptide(L)'
;MKKYLFPALVIALTFMAIMAFQQAKPTPKAPIYKEVQKYSPYYLDKRFGGLQIMSKTDKDFKEKPTNMEVFHRLEFLEKEWGKSHLKVESQKVIVLDNNKTEIANINLSSDKDKQFIHSFYGI
;
A
#
# COMPACT_ATOMS: atom_id res chain seq x y z
N MET A 1 -11.56 35.79 -28.34
CA MET A 1 -11.54 34.34 -28.07
C MET A 1 -10.15 33.79 -27.88
N LYS A 2 -9.17 34.17 -28.69
CA LYS A 2 -7.81 33.66 -28.55
C LYS A 2 -7.16 34.01 -27.22
N LYS A 3 -7.53 35.14 -26.60
CA LYS A 3 -6.90 35.54 -25.31
C LYS A 3 -7.37 34.73 -24.08
N TYR A 4 -8.41 33.90 -24.24
CA TYR A 4 -8.86 32.99 -23.17
C TYR A 4 -8.44 31.54 -23.39
N LEU A 5 -7.96 31.22 -24.57
CA LEU A 5 -7.58 29.86 -24.93
C LEU A 5 -6.35 29.38 -24.13
N PHE A 6 -5.33 30.22 -24.05
CA PHE A 6 -4.11 29.86 -23.32
C PHE A 6 -4.35 29.71 -21.81
N PRO A 7 -5.04 30.63 -21.12
CA PRO A 7 -5.36 30.44 -19.69
C PRO A 7 -6.24 29.22 -19.44
N ALA A 8 -7.20 28.93 -20.30
CA ALA A 8 -8.07 27.76 -20.17
C ALA A 8 -7.26 26.46 -20.31
N LEU A 9 -6.32 26.42 -21.25
CA LEU A 9 -5.44 25.27 -21.43
C LEU A 9 -4.56 25.03 -20.21
N VAL A 10 -3.98 26.08 -19.63
CA VAL A 10 -3.13 25.98 -18.43
C VAL A 10 -3.95 25.46 -17.25
N ILE A 11 -5.16 25.94 -17.05
CA ILE A 11 -6.05 25.48 -15.97
C ILE A 11 -6.38 24.00 -16.16
N ALA A 12 -6.70 23.57 -17.38
CA ALA A 12 -7.02 22.17 -17.67
C ALA A 12 -5.82 21.25 -17.41
N LEU A 13 -4.62 21.64 -17.83
CA LEU A 13 -3.41 20.86 -17.61
C LEU A 13 -3.07 20.76 -16.11
N THR A 14 -3.24 21.86 -15.37
CA THR A 14 -2.99 21.88 -13.92
C THR A 14 -3.98 20.95 -13.21
N PHE A 15 -5.25 20.99 -13.59
CA PHE A 15 -6.29 20.13 -13.01
C PHE A 15 -5.99 18.66 -13.27
N MET A 16 -5.59 18.31 -14.49
CA MET A 16 -5.21 16.94 -14.84
C MET A 16 -4.00 16.47 -14.03
N ALA A 17 -3.01 17.33 -13.84
CA ALA A 17 -1.84 17.01 -13.03
C ALA A 17 -2.19 16.75 -11.57
N ILE A 18 -3.09 17.55 -11.00
CA ILE A 18 -3.56 17.37 -9.62
C ILE A 18 -4.30 16.05 -9.48
N MET A 19 -5.19 15.72 -10.41
CA MET A 19 -5.93 14.45 -10.38
C MET A 19 -5.00 13.25 -10.50
N ALA A 20 -4.04 13.31 -11.41
CA ALA A 20 -3.04 12.25 -11.56
C ALA A 20 -2.22 12.06 -10.29
N PHE A 21 -1.81 13.16 -9.67
CA PHE A 21 -1.05 13.13 -8.41
C PHE A 21 -1.88 12.48 -7.28
N GLN A 22 -3.17 12.81 -7.18
CA GLN A 22 -4.04 12.22 -6.15
C GLN A 22 -4.25 10.73 -6.38
N GLN A 23 -4.36 10.30 -7.64
CA GLN A 23 -4.48 8.87 -7.97
C GLN A 23 -3.22 8.09 -7.64
N ALA A 24 -2.05 8.73 -7.70
CA ALA A 24 -0.78 8.09 -7.39
C ALA A 24 -0.52 7.96 -5.89
N LYS A 25 -1.24 8.70 -5.04
CA LYS A 25 -1.07 8.63 -3.59
C LYS A 25 -1.49 7.28 -3.04
N PRO A 26 -0.83 6.81 -1.96
CA PRO A 26 -1.27 5.58 -1.30
C PRO A 26 -2.66 5.78 -0.70
N THR A 27 -3.41 4.69 -0.61
CA THR A 27 -4.72 4.68 0.04
C THR A 27 -4.57 5.05 1.52
N PRO A 28 -5.46 5.91 2.08
CA PRO A 28 -5.44 6.20 3.51
C PRO A 28 -5.58 4.92 4.33
N LYS A 29 -4.80 4.83 5.43
CA LYS A 29 -4.72 3.63 6.23
C LYS A 29 -4.93 3.92 7.72
N ALA A 30 -5.54 2.96 8.42
CA ALA A 30 -5.68 3.03 9.87
C ALA A 30 -4.31 2.79 10.56
N PRO A 31 -4.14 3.21 11.82
CA PRO A 31 -2.87 3.03 12.53
C PRO A 31 -2.39 1.58 12.61
N ILE A 32 -3.31 0.61 12.64
CA ILE A 32 -2.99 -0.81 12.68
C ILE A 32 -2.16 -1.26 11.47
N TYR A 33 -2.28 -0.58 10.34
CA TYR A 33 -1.51 -0.91 9.13
C TYR A 33 -0.01 -0.90 9.39
N LYS A 34 0.48 0.06 10.15
CA LYS A 34 1.92 0.17 10.45
C LYS A 34 2.41 -1.01 11.30
N GLU A 35 1.56 -1.50 12.20
CA GLU A 35 1.91 -2.65 13.02
C GLU A 35 2.02 -3.93 12.18
N VAL A 36 1.09 -4.11 11.25
CA VAL A 36 1.09 -5.26 10.34
C VAL A 36 2.24 -5.14 9.33
N GLN A 37 2.51 -3.94 8.84
CA GLN A 37 3.56 -3.69 7.85
C GLN A 37 4.94 -4.13 8.33
N LYS A 38 5.19 -4.09 9.64
CA LYS A 38 6.48 -4.52 10.21
C LYS A 38 6.79 -5.98 9.88
N TYR A 39 5.76 -6.80 9.66
CA TYR A 39 5.91 -8.22 9.37
C TYR A 39 5.86 -8.53 7.88
N SER A 40 5.41 -7.59 7.06
CA SER A 40 5.40 -7.74 5.60
C SER A 40 6.84 -7.74 5.08
N PRO A 41 7.17 -8.63 4.13
CA PRO A 41 8.52 -8.65 3.55
C PRO A 41 8.77 -7.49 2.58
N TYR A 42 7.72 -6.85 2.07
CA TYR A 42 7.86 -5.85 1.03
C TYR A 42 8.18 -4.48 1.60
N TYR A 43 9.07 -3.74 0.93
CA TYR A 43 9.41 -2.38 1.31
C TYR A 43 9.80 -1.56 0.08
N LEU A 44 9.75 -0.24 0.22
CA LEU A 44 10.15 0.68 -0.83
C LEU A 44 11.60 1.08 -0.65
N ASP A 45 12.33 1.11 -1.77
CA ASP A 45 13.70 1.58 -1.82
C ASP A 45 13.84 2.62 -2.91
N LYS A 46 14.76 3.55 -2.73
CA LYS A 46 15.01 4.60 -3.72
C LYS A 46 15.90 4.06 -4.83
N ARG A 47 15.55 4.44 -6.07
CA ARG A 47 16.36 4.18 -7.24
C ARG A 47 16.51 5.46 -8.06
N PHE A 48 17.39 5.45 -9.03
CA PHE A 48 17.48 6.55 -9.97
C PHE A 48 16.15 6.68 -10.73
N GLY A 49 15.54 7.86 -10.61
CA GLY A 49 14.29 8.18 -11.28
C GLY A 49 13.02 7.76 -10.55
N GLY A 50 13.09 7.22 -9.31
CA GLY A 50 11.88 6.88 -8.58
C GLY A 50 12.07 5.89 -7.43
N LEU A 51 11.05 5.07 -7.21
CA LEU A 51 11.03 4.06 -6.15
C LEU A 51 10.96 2.66 -6.76
N GLN A 52 11.45 1.69 -6.03
CA GLN A 52 11.36 0.28 -6.38
C GLN A 52 10.85 -0.52 -5.17
N ILE A 53 10.21 -1.65 -5.44
CA ILE A 53 9.69 -2.54 -4.41
C ILE A 53 10.67 -3.69 -4.24
N MET A 54 11.13 -3.90 -3.02
CA MET A 54 12.09 -4.94 -2.65
C MET A 54 11.46 -5.88 -1.64
N SER A 55 12.07 -7.05 -1.45
CA SER A 55 11.65 -8.02 -0.44
C SER A 55 12.79 -8.32 0.53
N LYS A 56 12.48 -8.35 1.82
CA LYS A 56 13.44 -8.72 2.87
C LYS A 56 13.78 -10.20 2.85
N THR A 57 12.90 -11.03 2.30
CA THR A 57 13.04 -12.48 2.31
C THR A 57 13.52 -13.05 0.98
N ASP A 58 13.46 -12.28 -0.10
CA ASP A 58 13.88 -12.70 -1.43
C ASP A 58 14.75 -11.61 -2.05
N LYS A 59 16.04 -11.86 -2.08
CA LYS A 59 17.02 -10.88 -2.58
C LYS A 59 16.89 -10.63 -4.08
N ASP A 60 16.30 -11.57 -4.81
CA ASP A 60 16.11 -11.47 -6.25
C ASP A 60 14.82 -10.73 -6.61
N PHE A 61 13.94 -10.52 -5.63
CA PHE A 61 12.70 -9.81 -5.87
C PHE A 61 12.96 -8.32 -6.02
N LYS A 62 12.58 -7.78 -7.17
CA LYS A 62 12.68 -6.34 -7.46
C LYS A 62 11.64 -5.97 -8.51
N GLU A 63 10.78 -5.01 -8.18
CA GLU A 63 9.83 -4.44 -9.11
C GLU A 63 10.03 -2.94 -9.21
N LYS A 64 9.95 -2.41 -10.43
CA LYS A 64 10.16 -0.99 -10.72
C LYS A 64 8.92 -0.41 -11.40
N PRO A 65 7.78 -0.33 -10.68
CA PRO A 65 6.59 0.28 -11.28
C PRO A 65 6.82 1.77 -11.55
N THR A 66 5.94 2.36 -12.36
CA THR A 66 5.97 3.80 -12.58
C THR A 66 5.66 4.53 -11.28
N ASN A 67 6.07 5.82 -11.18
CA ASN A 67 5.76 6.63 -10.01
C ASN A 67 4.26 6.78 -9.76
N MET A 68 3.44 6.57 -10.78
CA MET A 68 1.97 6.59 -10.67
C MET A 68 1.41 5.32 -10.05
N GLU A 69 2.11 4.22 -10.14
CA GLU A 69 1.61 2.89 -9.78
C GLU A 69 2.31 2.26 -8.60
N VAL A 70 3.45 2.79 -8.16
CA VAL A 70 4.30 2.13 -7.18
C VAL A 70 3.57 1.86 -5.86
N PHE A 71 2.77 2.80 -5.36
CA PHE A 71 2.04 2.62 -4.12
C PHE A 71 0.89 1.61 -4.26
N HIS A 72 0.20 1.62 -5.39
CA HIS A 72 -0.87 0.65 -5.66
C HIS A 72 -0.31 -0.75 -5.83
N ARG A 73 0.85 -0.87 -6.48
CA ARG A 73 1.51 -2.17 -6.63
C ARG A 73 1.98 -2.71 -5.29
N LEU A 74 2.56 -1.87 -4.45
CA LEU A 74 2.95 -2.26 -3.10
C LEU A 74 1.75 -2.73 -2.28
N GLU A 75 0.64 -2.00 -2.33
CA GLU A 75 -0.59 -2.38 -1.64
C GLU A 75 -1.12 -3.73 -2.13
N PHE A 76 -1.08 -3.97 -3.43
CA PHE A 76 -1.48 -5.26 -4.00
C PHE A 76 -0.64 -6.41 -3.44
N LEU A 77 0.68 -6.24 -3.40
CA LEU A 77 1.59 -7.25 -2.88
C LEU A 77 1.34 -7.50 -1.39
N GLU A 78 1.10 -6.44 -0.63
CA GLU A 78 0.81 -6.55 0.80
C GLU A 78 -0.52 -7.28 1.04
N LYS A 79 -1.54 -7.00 0.24
CA LYS A 79 -2.84 -7.68 0.33
C LYS A 79 -2.73 -9.16 0.03
N GLU A 80 -2.01 -9.52 -1.02
CA GLU A 80 -1.78 -10.93 -1.37
C GLU A 80 -0.98 -11.66 -0.29
N TRP A 81 0.04 -11.01 0.25
CA TRP A 81 0.78 -11.56 1.37
C TRP A 81 -0.13 -11.76 2.59
N GLY A 82 -0.94 -10.76 2.90
CA GLY A 82 -1.84 -10.81 4.05
C GLY A 82 -2.84 -11.96 4.00
N LYS A 83 -3.38 -12.26 2.81
CA LYS A 83 -4.33 -13.37 2.64
C LYS A 83 -3.75 -14.71 3.05
N SER A 84 -2.44 -14.90 2.89
CA SER A 84 -1.78 -16.16 3.23
C SER A 84 -1.06 -16.14 4.58
N HIS A 85 -0.78 -14.97 5.14
CA HIS A 85 0.04 -14.81 6.34
C HIS A 85 -0.66 -14.12 7.50
N LEU A 86 -1.90 -13.67 7.31
CA LEU A 86 -2.67 -13.02 8.37
C LEU A 86 -3.96 -13.77 8.63
N LYS A 87 -4.33 -13.86 9.90
CA LYS A 87 -5.57 -14.51 10.34
C LYS A 87 -6.20 -13.66 11.42
N VAL A 88 -7.52 -13.45 11.34
CA VAL A 88 -8.26 -12.73 12.39
C VAL A 88 -8.89 -13.74 13.33
N GLU A 89 -8.54 -13.69 14.60
CA GLU A 89 -9.15 -14.49 15.66
C GLU A 89 -9.57 -13.59 16.81
N SER A 90 -10.85 -13.61 17.16
CA SER A 90 -11.44 -12.74 18.17
C SER A 90 -11.10 -11.27 17.85
N GLN A 91 -10.38 -10.59 18.70
CA GLN A 91 -9.98 -9.19 18.50
C GLN A 91 -8.49 -9.07 18.23
N LYS A 92 -7.92 -10.04 17.54
CA LYS A 92 -6.48 -10.08 17.25
C LYS A 92 -6.23 -10.43 15.81
N VAL A 93 -5.16 -9.86 15.25
CA VAL A 93 -4.57 -10.29 13.98
C VAL A 93 -3.38 -11.18 14.32
N ILE A 94 -3.40 -12.40 13.82
CA ILE A 94 -2.32 -13.35 14.00
C ILE A 94 -1.46 -13.32 12.75
N VAL A 95 -0.15 -13.11 12.92
CA VAL A 95 0.81 -13.10 11.83
C VAL A 95 1.47 -14.48 11.75
N LEU A 96 1.44 -15.05 10.56
CA LEU A 96 1.98 -16.39 10.28
C LEU A 96 3.24 -16.28 9.41
N ASP A 97 4.17 -17.20 9.60
CA ASP A 97 5.31 -17.33 8.69
C ASP A 97 4.94 -18.18 7.46
N ASN A 98 5.93 -18.49 6.62
CA ASN A 98 5.70 -19.30 5.42
C ASN A 98 5.27 -20.74 5.74
N ASN A 99 5.57 -21.22 6.93
CA ASN A 99 5.17 -22.54 7.41
C ASN A 99 3.84 -22.53 8.15
N LYS A 100 3.13 -21.39 8.14
CA LYS A 100 1.85 -21.20 8.84
C LYS A 100 1.97 -21.29 10.35
N THR A 101 3.14 -20.97 10.88
CA THR A 101 3.38 -20.91 12.33
C THR A 101 3.18 -19.47 12.81
N GLU A 102 2.47 -19.29 13.93
CA GLU A 102 2.25 -17.97 14.51
C GLU A 102 3.59 -17.38 14.97
N ILE A 103 3.92 -16.19 14.46
CA ILE A 103 5.13 -15.45 14.85
C ILE A 103 4.81 -14.22 15.66
N ALA A 104 3.57 -13.72 15.58
CA ALA A 104 3.16 -12.54 16.34
C ALA A 104 1.63 -12.46 16.36
N ASN A 105 1.11 -11.68 17.32
CA ASN A 105 -0.30 -11.29 17.31
C ASN A 105 -0.41 -9.81 17.65
N ILE A 106 -1.41 -9.14 17.06
CA ILE A 106 -1.62 -7.71 17.22
C ILE A 106 -3.06 -7.49 17.65
N ASN A 107 -3.24 -6.76 18.75
CA ASN A 107 -4.60 -6.47 19.25
C ASN A 107 -5.30 -5.48 18.32
N LEU A 108 -6.57 -5.79 18.02
CA LEU A 108 -7.46 -4.87 17.31
C LEU A 108 -8.19 -4.04 18.37
N SER A 109 -7.68 -2.84 18.63
CA SER A 109 -8.15 -2.02 19.75
C SER A 109 -9.42 -1.23 19.45
N SER A 110 -9.82 -1.12 18.17
CA SER A 110 -10.99 -0.35 17.77
C SER A 110 -11.72 -1.03 16.61
N ASP A 111 -12.99 -0.65 16.42
CA ASP A 111 -13.77 -1.11 15.27
C ASP A 111 -13.17 -0.64 13.95
N LYS A 112 -12.55 0.54 13.93
CA LYS A 112 -11.87 1.05 12.75
C LYS A 112 -10.73 0.15 12.32
N ASP A 113 -9.92 -0.31 13.27
CA ASP A 113 -8.82 -1.23 12.99
C ASP A 113 -9.35 -2.55 12.41
N LYS A 114 -10.40 -3.07 13.01
CA LYS A 114 -11.03 -4.31 12.57
C LYS A 114 -11.60 -4.19 11.16
N GLN A 115 -12.32 -3.11 10.89
CA GLN A 115 -12.86 -2.84 9.55
C GLN A 115 -11.76 -2.65 8.53
N PHE A 116 -10.69 -1.97 8.89
CA PHE A 116 -9.54 -1.78 8.00
C PHE A 116 -8.92 -3.11 7.62
N ILE A 117 -8.66 -3.98 8.59
CA ILE A 117 -8.06 -5.30 8.33
C ILE A 117 -8.94 -6.12 7.38
N HIS A 118 -10.25 -6.15 7.65
CA HIS A 118 -11.19 -6.89 6.79
C HIS A 118 -11.23 -6.32 5.36
N SER A 119 -11.31 -5.01 5.22
CA SER A 119 -11.47 -4.39 3.90
C SER A 119 -10.17 -4.32 3.12
N PHE A 120 -9.05 -4.05 3.78
CA PHE A 120 -7.76 -3.89 3.09
C PHE A 120 -7.17 -5.26 2.70
N TYR A 121 -7.12 -6.21 3.62
CA TYR A 121 -6.53 -7.53 3.36
C TYR A 121 -7.54 -8.56 2.87
N GLY A 122 -8.84 -8.32 3.03
CA GLY A 122 -9.87 -9.25 2.60
C GLY A 122 -9.95 -10.52 3.44
N ILE A 123 -9.68 -10.41 4.73
CA ILE A 123 -9.66 -11.57 5.64
C ILE A 123 -10.72 -11.51 6.77
#